data_15f5ceaf25584ead33b2280c5c3873fd
#
_entry.id   15f5ceaf25584ead33b2280c5c3873fd
#
_cell.length_a   1.000
_cell.length_b   1.000
_cell.length_c   1.000
_cell.angle_alpha   90.00
_cell.angle_beta   90.00
_cell.angle_gamma   90.00
#
_symmetry.space_group_name_H-M   'P 1'
#
loop_
_entity.id
_entity.type
_entity.pdbx_description
1 polymer ?
#
loop_
_entity_poly.entity_id
_entity_poly.type
_entity_poly.pdbx_seq_one_letter_code
_entity_poly.pdbx_strand_id
1 'polypeptide(L)'
;VIAIRPATPDALSDPQRVDSNNNEGDVMFHQLLTPIGNALLPSFLVAALPILTVLVLLGVARRPAWQASLGGLIVGLLVAIFGWQFPAGLAIDSVVAGAVFACWPIMWIVVTAILLYNIAQRSGRFAAFRVWMIDNLPNDRRIVLVVVGFSFGALLEGISGFGTPIAITSSLLIMLGFPALEALTFTLIFDTAPVAFGALGVPITVLGAVTHLPADSLAQMVGRQLPFFAFLLPFYVIAVYAGFRNMLRIWPVLLVAGGSFAITQFLASNYVNYSLTDVLSSLVSLIATVAFLKVWKPAVDPKFAVNIDRAAESRGKISSVQGWYPWIIVSVVVIIWTIAKVFMIGDVKVPWPGLDKAVYITLYHAPYGAIWDFQPLATGTAILVAAIITAFLVRIPVREFGCAIIDTWVQTRIAILTVATIVGLAYLMNYSGLTYTLGLGAASVGAFFPLVSAFLGWIAVFLSGSDTSGNALFGNLQVVAANQLNLSPILMAATNSSGGVMGKMISPQNISTGVATTELKGKEGIVFAKTFKHSLILTIVLGILVWLQQNYLQWMIPPH
;
A
#
# COMPACT_ATOMS: atom_id res chain seq x y z
N VAL A 1 -25.77 -6.50 14.90
CA VAL A 1 -25.59 -5.35 15.78
C VAL A 1 -25.55 -5.88 17.21
N ILE A 2 -24.37 -6.14 17.74
CA ILE A 2 -24.17 -6.49 19.15
C ILE A 2 -23.71 -5.20 19.83
N ALA A 3 -24.54 -4.62 20.66
CA ALA A 3 -24.20 -3.47 21.49
C ALA A 3 -23.16 -3.89 22.54
N ILE A 4 -21.94 -3.42 22.41
CA ILE A 4 -20.84 -3.67 23.34
C ILE A 4 -20.97 -2.67 24.51
N ARG A 5 -21.18 -3.18 25.73
CA ARG A 5 -21.06 -2.38 26.97
C ARG A 5 -19.58 -2.18 27.32
N PRO A 6 -19.17 -1.00 27.77
CA PRO A 6 -17.79 -0.79 28.22
C PRO A 6 -17.48 -1.67 29.44
N ALA A 7 -16.30 -2.30 29.44
CA ALA A 7 -15.80 -3.09 30.55
C ALA A 7 -15.56 -2.20 31.78
N THR A 8 -16.05 -2.61 32.93
CA THR A 8 -15.76 -1.97 34.22
C THR A 8 -14.36 -2.37 34.70
N PRO A 9 -13.66 -1.52 35.49
CA PRO A 9 -12.30 -1.76 35.97
C PRO A 9 -12.08 -3.06 36.76
N ASP A 10 -13.15 -3.70 37.24
CA ASP A 10 -13.07 -4.91 38.07
C ASP A 10 -12.89 -6.23 37.27
N ALA A 11 -12.90 -6.18 35.93
CA ALA A 11 -12.74 -7.38 35.10
C ALA A 11 -11.25 -7.83 34.93
N LEU A 12 -10.30 -7.12 35.54
CA LEU A 12 -8.85 -7.38 35.39
C LEU A 12 -8.26 -8.28 36.48
N SER A 13 -9.05 -8.75 37.48
CA SER A 13 -8.50 -9.38 38.70
C SER A 13 -8.83 -10.83 38.98
N ASP A 14 -9.49 -11.59 38.10
CA ASP A 14 -9.75 -13.01 38.38
C ASP A 14 -9.29 -13.95 37.25
N PRO A 15 -8.09 -14.57 37.37
CA PRO A 15 -7.56 -15.50 36.38
C PRO A 15 -8.11 -16.92 36.43
N GLN A 16 -9.06 -17.25 37.33
CA GLN A 16 -9.55 -18.63 37.55
C GLN A 16 -11.08 -18.72 37.67
N ARG A 17 -11.82 -18.51 36.60
CA ARG A 17 -13.12 -19.13 36.41
C ARG A 17 -13.09 -20.05 35.19
N VAL A 18 -12.66 -21.28 35.41
CA VAL A 18 -12.92 -22.38 34.50
C VAL A 18 -14.39 -22.79 34.75
N ASP A 19 -15.26 -22.42 33.84
CA ASP A 19 -16.60 -23.01 33.78
C ASP A 19 -16.47 -24.50 33.37
N SER A 20 -16.49 -25.38 34.35
CA SER A 20 -16.44 -26.84 34.21
C SER A 20 -17.79 -27.42 33.79
N ASN A 21 -18.33 -27.01 32.66
CA ASN A 21 -19.45 -27.68 32.03
C ASN A 21 -19.37 -27.53 30.51
N ASN A 22 -18.52 -28.36 29.89
CA ASN A 22 -18.78 -28.84 28.53
C ASN A 22 -17.93 -30.08 28.26
N ASN A 23 -18.59 -31.10 27.74
CA ASN A 23 -18.03 -32.39 27.33
C ASN A 23 -16.86 -32.28 26.37
N GLU A 24 -15.92 -33.19 26.50
CA GLU A 24 -14.87 -33.70 25.62
C GLU A 24 -14.77 -33.02 24.23
N GLY A 25 -13.69 -32.26 23.97
CA GLY A 25 -13.24 -31.81 22.65
C GLY A 25 -12.69 -30.40 22.68
N ASP A 26 -11.44 -30.23 22.36
CA ASP A 26 -10.67 -28.99 22.07
C ASP A 26 -10.71 -27.89 23.15
N VAL A 27 -9.70 -27.88 23.99
CA VAL A 27 -9.44 -26.77 24.94
C VAL A 27 -9.11 -25.52 24.15
N MET A 28 -10.09 -24.63 23.99
CA MET A 28 -9.92 -23.33 23.32
C MET A 28 -8.88 -22.51 24.08
N PHE A 29 -7.88 -21.97 23.38
CA PHE A 29 -6.87 -21.10 23.98
C PHE A 29 -7.44 -19.70 24.23
N HIS A 30 -7.42 -19.24 25.47
CA HIS A 30 -7.81 -17.89 25.85
C HIS A 30 -6.61 -16.94 25.76
N GLN A 31 -6.73 -15.87 24.97
CA GLN A 31 -5.65 -14.88 24.79
C GLN A 31 -5.29 -14.20 26.11
N LEU A 32 -4.00 -14.13 26.40
CA LEU A 32 -3.46 -13.36 27.52
C LEU A 32 -3.20 -11.91 27.06
N LEU A 33 -3.66 -10.93 27.84
CA LEU A 33 -3.49 -9.51 27.51
C LEU A 33 -2.30 -8.86 28.22
N THR A 34 -2.00 -9.32 29.45
CA THR A 34 -0.92 -8.77 30.28
C THR A 34 -0.09 -9.86 30.95
N PRO A 35 0.49 -10.83 30.18
CA PRO A 35 1.14 -12.00 30.78
C PRO A 35 2.45 -11.68 31.51
N ILE A 36 3.10 -10.57 31.19
CA ILE A 36 4.39 -10.22 31.80
C ILE A 36 4.17 -9.38 33.04
N GLY A 37 4.33 -10.03 34.22
CA GLY A 37 4.17 -9.37 35.52
C GLY A 37 2.77 -8.84 35.81
N ASN A 38 1.73 -9.35 35.13
CA ASN A 38 0.35 -8.86 35.20
C ASN A 38 0.20 -7.35 35.00
N ALA A 39 1.12 -6.74 34.21
CA ALA A 39 1.15 -5.32 33.96
C ALA A 39 1.17 -5.01 32.46
N LEU A 40 0.42 -3.97 32.05
CA LEU A 40 0.29 -3.61 30.63
C LEU A 40 1.62 -3.14 30.03
N LEU A 41 2.37 -2.28 30.72
CA LEU A 41 3.59 -1.70 30.16
C LEU A 41 4.69 -2.74 29.88
N PRO A 42 5.08 -3.66 30.79
CA PRO A 42 6.03 -4.72 30.47
C PRO A 42 5.52 -5.64 29.35
N SER A 43 4.23 -6.01 29.38
CA SER A 43 3.64 -6.84 28.33
C SER A 43 3.64 -6.13 26.96
N PHE A 44 3.34 -4.84 26.92
CA PHE A 44 3.43 -4.02 25.71
C PHE A 44 4.85 -3.99 25.14
N LEU A 45 5.86 -3.79 25.98
CA LEU A 45 7.27 -3.74 25.54
C LEU A 45 7.72 -5.08 24.96
N VAL A 46 7.34 -6.20 25.57
CA VAL A 46 7.66 -7.54 25.06
C VAL A 46 6.85 -7.87 23.82
N ALA A 47 5.56 -7.52 23.76
CA ALA A 47 4.72 -7.69 22.58
C ALA A 47 5.22 -6.88 21.36
N ALA A 48 5.93 -5.78 21.61
CA ALA A 48 6.52 -4.95 20.55
C ALA A 48 7.79 -5.56 19.93
N LEU A 49 8.47 -6.51 20.60
CA LEU A 49 9.76 -7.05 20.15
C LEU A 49 9.73 -7.61 18.71
N PRO A 50 8.72 -8.38 18.26
CA PRO A 50 8.67 -8.85 16.88
C PRO A 50 8.69 -7.70 15.87
N ILE A 51 7.85 -6.69 16.09
CA ILE A 51 7.75 -5.50 15.24
C ILE A 51 9.06 -4.71 15.29
N LEU A 52 9.58 -4.44 16.50
CA LEU A 52 10.85 -3.74 16.68
C LEU A 52 12.00 -4.48 16.00
N THR A 53 12.01 -5.82 16.00
CA THR A 53 13.02 -6.62 15.28
C THR A 53 12.95 -6.35 13.79
N VAL A 54 11.75 -6.39 13.19
CA VAL A 54 11.57 -6.05 11.77
C VAL A 54 12.10 -4.65 11.49
N LEU A 55 11.68 -3.66 12.30
CA LEU A 55 12.03 -2.25 12.11
C LEU A 55 13.53 -1.99 12.28
N VAL A 56 14.18 -2.61 13.27
CA VAL A 56 15.63 -2.47 13.50
C VAL A 56 16.42 -3.14 12.38
N LEU A 57 16.02 -4.35 11.96
CA LEU A 57 16.71 -5.04 10.86
C LEU A 57 16.59 -4.26 9.53
N LEU A 58 15.46 -3.64 9.25
CA LEU A 58 15.26 -2.81 8.07
C LEU A 58 15.97 -1.46 8.18
N GLY A 59 15.67 -0.69 9.22
CA GLY A 59 16.07 0.72 9.33
C GLY A 59 17.52 0.90 9.81
N VAL A 60 17.97 0.12 10.80
CA VAL A 60 19.30 0.25 11.40
C VAL A 60 20.30 -0.70 10.75
N ALA A 61 19.99 -2.00 10.72
CA ALA A 61 20.89 -3.02 10.17
C ALA A 61 20.84 -3.09 8.64
N ARG A 62 19.89 -2.40 7.99
CA ARG A 62 19.72 -2.30 6.53
C ARG A 62 19.69 -3.67 5.83
N ARG A 63 19.04 -4.64 6.47
CA ARG A 63 18.88 -5.98 5.90
C ARG A 63 17.77 -5.99 4.85
N PRO A 64 17.84 -6.88 3.85
CA PRO A 64 16.74 -7.07 2.90
C PRO A 64 15.42 -7.39 3.62
N ALA A 65 14.30 -6.93 3.05
CA ALA A 65 12.98 -7.05 3.69
C ALA A 65 12.60 -8.49 4.05
N TRP A 66 12.95 -9.49 3.22
CA TRP A 66 12.70 -10.90 3.53
C TRP A 66 13.46 -11.40 4.77
N GLN A 67 14.71 -10.92 4.99
CA GLN A 67 15.48 -11.27 6.19
C GLN A 67 14.90 -10.61 7.45
N ALA A 68 14.48 -9.37 7.32
CA ALA A 68 13.88 -8.64 8.43
C ALA A 68 12.54 -9.23 8.84
N SER A 69 11.66 -9.56 7.88
CA SER A 69 10.39 -10.20 8.18
C SER A 69 10.55 -11.60 8.77
N LEU A 70 11.52 -12.38 8.28
CA LEU A 70 11.86 -13.69 8.86
C LEU A 70 12.40 -13.54 10.29
N GLY A 71 13.30 -12.58 10.54
CA GLY A 71 13.80 -12.28 11.89
C GLY A 71 12.68 -11.90 12.85
N GLY A 72 11.77 -11.02 12.42
CA GLY A 72 10.58 -10.65 13.18
C GLY A 72 9.65 -11.84 13.45
N LEU A 73 9.46 -12.70 12.46
CA LEU A 73 8.66 -13.93 12.62
C LEU A 73 9.26 -14.89 13.64
N ILE A 74 10.58 -15.11 13.61
CA ILE A 74 11.28 -15.96 14.60
C ILE A 74 11.10 -15.38 16.01
N VAL A 75 11.34 -14.08 16.19
CA VAL A 75 11.14 -13.42 17.49
C VAL A 75 9.66 -13.47 17.88
N GLY A 76 8.73 -13.29 16.92
CA GLY A 76 7.29 -13.40 17.15
C GLY A 76 6.89 -14.78 17.67
N LEU A 77 7.41 -15.86 17.07
CA LEU A 77 7.18 -17.24 17.54
C LEU A 77 7.70 -17.44 18.97
N LEU A 78 8.91 -16.97 19.26
CA LEU A 78 9.48 -17.09 20.61
C LEU A 78 8.66 -16.33 21.65
N VAL A 79 8.27 -15.09 21.34
CA VAL A 79 7.46 -14.26 22.25
C VAL A 79 6.06 -14.84 22.42
N ALA A 80 5.41 -15.30 21.35
CA ALA A 80 4.08 -15.91 21.43
C ALA A 80 4.09 -17.19 22.26
N ILE A 81 5.02 -18.11 22.02
CA ILE A 81 5.08 -19.41 22.69
C ILE A 81 5.51 -19.25 24.15
N PHE A 82 6.60 -18.53 24.42
CA PHE A 82 7.17 -18.45 25.77
C PHE A 82 6.58 -17.30 26.62
N GLY A 83 6.24 -16.17 26.00
CA GLY A 83 5.70 -15.01 26.71
C GLY A 83 4.19 -15.05 26.87
N TRP A 84 3.45 -15.43 25.82
CA TRP A 84 1.98 -15.52 25.81
C TRP A 84 1.46 -16.93 26.03
N GLN A 85 2.35 -17.92 26.22
CA GLN A 85 2.00 -19.32 26.42
C GLN A 85 1.11 -19.88 25.28
N PHE A 86 1.25 -19.30 24.08
CA PHE A 86 0.48 -19.69 22.91
C PHE A 86 0.93 -21.08 22.45
N PRO A 87 0.03 -22.07 22.29
CA PRO A 87 0.41 -23.41 21.90
C PRO A 87 1.22 -23.43 20.60
N ALA A 88 2.36 -24.13 20.58
CA ALA A 88 3.26 -24.14 19.43
C ALA A 88 2.57 -24.63 18.14
N GLY A 89 1.65 -25.59 18.23
CA GLY A 89 0.84 -26.05 17.08
C GLY A 89 0.00 -24.90 16.51
N LEU A 90 -0.76 -24.19 17.34
CA LEU A 90 -1.56 -23.04 16.92
C LEU A 90 -0.68 -21.88 16.41
N ALA A 91 0.51 -21.70 16.96
CA ALA A 91 1.46 -20.69 16.50
C ALA A 91 1.91 -20.97 15.06
N ILE A 92 2.29 -22.22 14.75
CA ILE A 92 2.69 -22.62 13.40
C ILE A 92 1.49 -22.54 12.44
N ASP A 93 0.31 -23.03 12.85
CA ASP A 93 -0.90 -22.97 12.03
C ASP A 93 -1.28 -21.52 11.69
N SER A 94 -1.17 -20.60 12.65
CA SER A 94 -1.40 -19.16 12.41
C SER A 94 -0.45 -18.61 11.36
N VAL A 95 0.84 -18.96 11.43
CA VAL A 95 1.84 -18.52 10.45
C VAL A 95 1.53 -19.10 9.06
N VAL A 96 1.19 -20.39 8.99
CA VAL A 96 0.87 -21.06 7.72
C VAL A 96 -0.40 -20.48 7.11
N ALA A 97 -1.45 -20.27 7.91
CA ALA A 97 -2.68 -19.62 7.47
C ALA A 97 -2.41 -18.23 6.86
N GLY A 98 -1.64 -17.40 7.55
CA GLY A 98 -1.23 -16.08 7.06
C GLY A 98 -0.39 -16.15 5.78
N ALA A 99 0.55 -17.11 5.68
CA ALA A 99 1.38 -17.30 4.49
C ALA A 99 0.58 -17.78 3.28
N VAL A 100 -0.37 -18.70 3.47
CA VAL A 100 -1.26 -19.18 2.40
C VAL A 100 -2.16 -18.03 1.91
N PHE A 101 -2.74 -17.27 2.84
CA PHE A 101 -3.53 -16.10 2.50
C PHE A 101 -2.70 -15.04 1.74
N ALA A 102 -1.44 -14.85 2.11
CA ALA A 102 -0.52 -13.97 1.39
C ALA A 102 -0.24 -14.45 -0.04
N CYS A 103 -0.08 -15.76 -0.24
CA CYS A 103 0.14 -16.32 -1.58
C CYS A 103 -1.11 -16.21 -2.46
N TRP A 104 -2.28 -16.48 -1.89
CA TRP A 104 -3.57 -16.40 -2.57
C TRP A 104 -4.64 -15.76 -1.67
N PRO A 105 -5.25 -14.60 -2.06
CA PRO A 105 -5.21 -13.97 -3.40
C PRO A 105 -4.13 -12.89 -3.59
N ILE A 106 -3.38 -12.48 -2.53
CA ILE A 106 -2.60 -11.24 -2.53
C ILE A 106 -1.46 -11.30 -3.56
N MET A 107 -0.53 -12.24 -3.43
CA MET A 107 0.62 -12.31 -4.33
C MET A 107 0.22 -12.75 -5.74
N TRP A 108 -0.93 -13.40 -5.91
CA TRP A 108 -1.50 -13.69 -7.22
C TRP A 108 -1.79 -12.41 -8.02
N ILE A 109 -2.34 -11.36 -7.36
CA ILE A 109 -2.53 -10.05 -7.98
C ILE A 109 -1.19 -9.49 -8.45
N VAL A 110 -0.16 -9.53 -7.60
CA VAL A 110 1.17 -8.99 -7.91
C VAL A 110 1.84 -9.74 -9.08
N VAL A 111 1.80 -11.07 -9.04
CA VAL A 111 2.41 -11.91 -10.09
C VAL A 111 1.78 -11.64 -11.45
N THR A 112 0.46 -11.58 -11.51
CA THR A 112 -0.26 -11.35 -12.78
C THR A 112 -0.12 -9.92 -13.30
N ALA A 113 -0.05 -8.93 -12.41
CA ALA A 113 0.23 -7.53 -12.77
C ALA A 113 1.64 -7.35 -13.36
N ILE A 114 2.65 -7.96 -12.73
CA ILE A 114 4.03 -7.91 -13.24
C ILE A 114 4.16 -8.71 -14.55
N LEU A 115 3.40 -9.79 -14.72
CA LEU A 115 3.33 -10.51 -15.99
C LEU A 115 2.80 -9.60 -17.10
N LEU A 116 1.69 -8.88 -16.88
CA LEU A 116 1.16 -7.92 -17.84
C LEU A 116 2.19 -6.84 -18.19
N TYR A 117 2.88 -6.31 -17.18
CA TYR A 117 3.93 -5.32 -17.37
C TYR A 117 5.09 -5.89 -18.21
N ASN A 118 5.56 -7.10 -17.93
CA ASN A 118 6.64 -7.74 -18.68
C ASN A 118 6.23 -8.05 -20.13
N ILE A 119 4.97 -8.42 -20.38
CA ILE A 119 4.42 -8.55 -21.73
C ILE A 119 4.46 -7.19 -22.45
N ALA A 120 4.03 -6.11 -21.80
CA ALA A 120 4.08 -4.76 -22.36
C ALA A 120 5.52 -4.33 -22.67
N GLN A 121 6.48 -4.62 -21.80
CA GLN A 121 7.90 -4.36 -21.98
C GLN A 121 8.46 -5.12 -23.19
N ARG A 122 8.33 -6.45 -23.20
CA ARG A 122 8.92 -7.33 -24.22
C ARG A 122 8.27 -7.18 -25.59
N SER A 123 7.00 -6.82 -25.62
CA SER A 123 6.30 -6.52 -26.89
C SER A 123 6.60 -5.12 -27.43
N GLY A 124 7.40 -4.31 -26.75
CA GLY A 124 7.69 -2.92 -27.11
C GLY A 124 6.53 -1.94 -26.90
N ARG A 125 5.41 -2.39 -26.35
CA ARG A 125 4.23 -1.52 -26.12
C ARG A 125 4.51 -0.49 -25.03
N PHE A 126 5.27 -0.84 -24.01
CA PHE A 126 5.70 0.12 -22.98
C PHE A 126 6.58 1.22 -23.54
N ALA A 127 7.54 0.88 -24.41
CA ALA A 127 8.36 1.87 -25.11
C ALA A 127 7.51 2.79 -26.01
N ALA A 128 6.56 2.22 -26.77
CA ALA A 128 5.64 3.00 -27.59
C ALA A 128 4.75 3.95 -26.77
N PHE A 129 4.29 3.52 -25.60
CA PHE A 129 3.54 4.36 -24.66
C PHE A 129 4.41 5.53 -24.14
N ARG A 130 5.66 5.26 -23.80
CA ARG A 130 6.62 6.29 -23.36
C ARG A 130 6.91 7.30 -24.46
N VAL A 131 7.11 6.86 -25.70
CA VAL A 131 7.25 7.75 -26.87
C VAL A 131 6.02 8.63 -27.05
N TRP A 132 4.80 8.04 -26.96
CA TRP A 132 3.56 8.81 -27.02
C TRP A 132 3.53 9.93 -25.97
N MET A 133 3.90 9.63 -24.76
CA MET A 133 3.95 10.62 -23.67
C MET A 133 4.93 11.74 -23.98
N ILE A 134 6.16 11.41 -24.36
CA ILE A 134 7.23 12.38 -24.65
C ILE A 134 6.88 13.29 -25.82
N ASP A 135 6.28 12.74 -26.89
CA ASP A 135 5.88 13.50 -28.08
C ASP A 135 4.79 14.55 -27.79
N ASN A 136 4.00 14.35 -26.74
CA ASN A 136 2.93 15.27 -26.34
C ASN A 136 3.35 16.25 -25.21
N LEU A 137 4.62 16.19 -24.73
CA LEU A 137 5.11 17.10 -23.69
C LEU A 137 5.58 18.43 -24.27
N PRO A 138 5.25 19.58 -23.62
CA PRO A 138 5.85 20.87 -23.93
C PRO A 138 7.29 20.94 -23.41
N ASN A 139 8.09 21.85 -23.96
CA ASN A 139 9.47 22.11 -23.54
C ASN A 139 9.51 22.96 -22.25
N ASP A 140 8.78 22.57 -21.21
CA ASP A 140 8.74 23.23 -19.91
C ASP A 140 8.94 22.20 -18.79
N ARG A 141 10.06 22.31 -18.06
CA ARG A 141 10.43 21.39 -16.97
C ARG A 141 9.35 21.23 -15.90
N ARG A 142 8.59 22.29 -15.59
CA ARG A 142 7.53 22.26 -14.58
C ARG A 142 6.41 21.31 -15.00
N ILE A 143 6.04 21.34 -16.29
CA ILE A 143 4.99 20.48 -16.83
C ILE A 143 5.51 19.07 -17.03
N VAL A 144 6.74 18.91 -17.52
CA VAL A 144 7.40 17.61 -17.62
C VAL A 144 7.43 16.90 -16.25
N LEU A 145 7.78 17.65 -15.20
CA LEU A 145 7.84 17.10 -13.84
C LEU A 145 6.46 16.59 -13.37
N VAL A 146 5.38 17.30 -13.67
CA VAL A 146 4.01 16.87 -13.29
C VAL A 146 3.56 15.69 -14.14
N VAL A 147 3.71 15.72 -15.45
CA VAL A 147 3.21 14.64 -16.32
C VAL A 147 4.00 13.35 -16.09
N VAL A 148 5.33 13.43 -16.02
CA VAL A 148 6.20 12.26 -15.84
C VAL A 148 6.29 11.85 -14.37
N GLY A 149 6.56 12.79 -13.48
CA GLY A 149 6.74 12.50 -12.06
C GLY A 149 5.45 12.10 -11.36
N PHE A 150 4.36 12.83 -11.61
CA PHE A 150 3.07 12.59 -10.96
C PHE A 150 2.21 11.58 -11.74
N SER A 151 1.69 11.94 -12.93
CA SER A 151 0.68 11.10 -13.60
C SER A 151 1.26 9.77 -14.10
N PHE A 152 2.44 9.78 -14.75
CA PHE A 152 3.07 8.55 -15.25
C PHE A 152 3.71 7.74 -14.11
N GLY A 153 4.34 8.40 -13.12
CA GLY A 153 4.86 7.73 -11.94
C GLY A 153 3.76 6.98 -11.18
N ALA A 154 2.60 7.59 -11.00
CA ALA A 154 1.43 6.98 -10.39
C ALA A 154 0.90 5.77 -11.19
N LEU A 155 0.94 5.83 -12.53
CA LEU A 155 0.55 4.68 -13.37
C LEU A 155 1.46 3.48 -13.11
N LEU A 156 2.77 3.73 -13.01
CA LEU A 156 3.73 2.67 -12.72
C LEU A 156 3.53 2.09 -11.30
N GLU A 157 3.26 2.93 -10.30
CA GLU A 157 2.96 2.47 -8.94
C GLU A 157 1.67 1.64 -8.91
N GLY A 158 0.62 2.10 -9.57
CA GLY A 158 -0.65 1.37 -9.66
C GLY A 158 -0.51 -0.02 -10.27
N ILE A 159 0.44 -0.22 -11.20
CA ILE A 159 0.62 -1.48 -11.92
C ILE A 159 1.65 -2.39 -11.24
N SER A 160 2.83 -1.87 -10.89
CA SER A 160 3.96 -2.70 -10.48
C SER A 160 4.35 -2.56 -9.01
N GLY A 161 4.16 -1.41 -8.40
CA GLY A 161 4.55 -1.16 -7.02
C GLY A 161 6.01 -1.49 -6.72
N PHE A 162 6.29 -1.84 -5.46
CA PHE A 162 7.56 -2.42 -4.98
C PHE A 162 8.85 -1.66 -5.35
N GLY A 163 8.78 -0.30 -5.48
CA GLY A 163 9.93 0.55 -5.76
C GLY A 163 10.35 0.65 -7.24
N THR A 164 9.84 -0.20 -8.13
CA THR A 164 10.06 -0.13 -9.58
C THR A 164 9.68 1.25 -10.17
N PRO A 165 8.55 1.85 -9.77
CA PRO A 165 8.14 3.17 -10.23
C PRO A 165 9.16 4.26 -9.93
N ILE A 166 9.76 4.24 -8.75
CA ILE A 166 10.74 5.23 -8.31
C ILE A 166 11.97 5.18 -9.22
N ALA A 167 12.49 3.97 -9.49
CA ALA A 167 13.65 3.78 -10.34
C ALA A 167 13.40 4.24 -11.79
N ILE A 168 12.25 3.85 -12.37
CA ILE A 168 11.93 4.18 -13.77
C ILE A 168 11.62 5.67 -13.93
N THR A 169 10.78 6.23 -13.06
CA THR A 169 10.36 7.63 -13.15
C THR A 169 11.53 8.59 -12.92
N SER A 170 12.36 8.35 -11.89
CA SER A 170 13.54 9.19 -11.65
C SER A 170 14.55 9.10 -12.79
N SER A 171 14.81 7.90 -13.34
CA SER A 171 15.68 7.72 -14.49
C SER A 171 15.16 8.45 -15.73
N LEU A 172 13.84 8.40 -15.96
CA LEU A 172 13.22 9.12 -17.09
C LEU A 172 13.32 10.64 -16.92
N LEU A 173 13.10 11.16 -15.71
CA LEU A 173 13.29 12.59 -15.44
C LEU A 173 14.74 13.04 -15.64
N ILE A 174 15.72 12.20 -15.25
CA ILE A 174 17.15 12.48 -15.49
C ILE A 174 17.44 12.53 -17.01
N MET A 175 16.93 11.56 -17.78
CA MET A 175 17.05 11.60 -19.25
C MET A 175 16.42 12.85 -19.86
N LEU A 176 15.36 13.37 -19.25
CA LEU A 176 14.68 14.61 -19.65
C LEU A 176 15.39 15.88 -19.11
N GLY A 177 16.61 15.74 -18.57
CA GLY A 177 17.47 16.86 -18.18
C GLY A 177 17.28 17.39 -16.77
N PHE A 178 16.64 16.62 -15.87
CA PHE A 178 16.60 16.98 -14.44
C PHE A 178 17.86 16.53 -13.70
N PRO A 179 18.38 17.34 -12.76
CA PRO A 179 19.40 16.87 -11.84
C PRO A 179 18.94 15.65 -11.06
N ALA A 180 19.81 14.66 -10.86
CA ALA A 180 19.46 13.39 -10.24
C ALA A 180 18.81 13.56 -8.85
N LEU A 181 19.30 14.51 -8.04
CA LEU A 181 18.73 14.78 -6.71
C LEU A 181 17.30 15.33 -6.78
N GLU A 182 17.01 16.21 -7.74
CA GLU A 182 15.67 16.77 -7.93
C GLU A 182 14.72 15.69 -8.48
N ALA A 183 15.17 14.97 -9.53
CA ALA A 183 14.40 13.88 -10.12
C ALA A 183 13.95 12.87 -9.08
N LEU A 184 14.89 12.39 -8.25
CA LEU A 184 14.59 11.40 -7.22
C LEU A 184 13.73 11.99 -6.08
N THR A 185 14.06 13.19 -5.58
CA THR A 185 13.30 13.85 -4.53
C THR A 185 11.83 14.02 -4.92
N PHE A 186 11.57 14.58 -6.11
CA PHE A 186 10.20 14.83 -6.52
C PHE A 186 9.44 13.57 -6.93
N THR A 187 10.12 12.56 -7.49
CA THR A 187 9.51 11.24 -7.70
C THR A 187 9.04 10.64 -6.37
N LEU A 188 9.87 10.66 -5.32
CA LEU A 188 9.51 10.15 -4.00
C LEU A 188 8.33 10.92 -3.38
N ILE A 189 8.25 12.23 -3.57
CA ILE A 189 7.13 13.04 -3.06
C ILE A 189 5.86 12.73 -3.85
N PHE A 190 5.91 12.65 -5.17
CA PHE A 190 4.75 12.33 -6.01
C PHE A 190 4.21 10.93 -5.79
N ASP A 191 5.09 9.98 -5.43
CA ASP A 191 4.72 8.60 -5.16
C ASP A 191 3.73 8.45 -3.98
N THR A 192 3.59 9.47 -3.12
CA THR A 192 2.62 9.44 -2.02
C THR A 192 1.16 9.44 -2.46
N ALA A 193 0.83 9.91 -3.66
CA ALA A 193 -0.54 9.93 -4.13
C ALA A 193 -1.10 8.54 -4.46
N PRO A 194 -0.35 7.64 -5.16
CA PRO A 194 -0.85 6.33 -5.57
C PRO A 194 -0.62 5.21 -4.55
N VAL A 195 0.38 5.27 -3.69
CA VAL A 195 0.93 4.12 -2.94
C VAL A 195 -0.09 3.24 -2.22
N ALA A 196 -1.12 3.81 -1.61
CA ALA A 196 -2.13 3.04 -0.88
C ALA A 196 -2.91 2.07 -1.79
N PHE A 197 -3.06 2.43 -3.06
CA PHE A 197 -3.71 1.62 -4.10
C PHE A 197 -2.71 0.99 -5.08
N GLY A 198 -1.41 1.06 -4.77
CA GLY A 198 -0.34 0.54 -5.60
C GLY A 198 -0.42 -0.97 -5.80
N ALA A 199 0.24 -1.48 -6.84
CA ALA A 199 0.19 -2.88 -7.25
C ALA A 199 -1.25 -3.43 -7.25
N LEU A 200 -2.17 -2.68 -7.88
CA LEU A 200 -3.59 -3.03 -8.01
C LEU A 200 -4.30 -3.24 -6.65
N GLY A 201 -4.01 -2.37 -5.67
CA GLY A 201 -4.71 -2.33 -4.39
C GLY A 201 -4.27 -3.34 -3.35
N VAL A 202 -3.11 -3.98 -3.53
CA VAL A 202 -2.56 -4.97 -2.59
C VAL A 202 -2.45 -4.44 -1.15
N PRO A 203 -2.00 -3.19 -0.87
CA PRO A 203 -1.96 -2.69 0.50
C PRO A 203 -3.32 -2.72 1.21
N ILE A 204 -4.40 -2.35 0.50
CA ILE A 204 -5.76 -2.37 1.04
C ILE A 204 -6.25 -3.81 1.24
N THR A 205 -5.95 -4.72 0.31
CA THR A 205 -6.31 -6.14 0.45
C THR A 205 -5.68 -6.75 1.70
N VAL A 206 -4.39 -6.47 1.96
CA VAL A 206 -3.71 -6.92 3.17
C VAL A 206 -4.30 -6.29 4.42
N LEU A 207 -4.58 -4.98 4.38
CA LEU A 207 -5.20 -4.28 5.51
C LEU A 207 -6.54 -4.93 5.88
N GLY A 208 -7.42 -5.19 4.91
CA GLY A 208 -8.68 -5.89 5.13
C GLY A 208 -8.50 -7.26 5.77
N ALA A 209 -7.53 -8.02 5.28
CA ALA A 209 -7.23 -9.35 5.76
C ALA A 209 -6.80 -9.40 7.24
N VAL A 210 -5.84 -8.55 7.62
CA VAL A 210 -5.28 -8.58 8.99
C VAL A 210 -6.20 -7.91 10.02
N THR A 211 -7.10 -7.03 9.57
CA THR A 211 -8.06 -6.32 10.44
C THR A 211 -9.43 -6.97 10.50
N HIS A 212 -9.71 -7.90 9.57
CA HIS A 212 -11.05 -8.47 9.35
C HIS A 212 -12.14 -7.42 9.06
N LEU A 213 -11.74 -6.23 8.61
CA LEU A 213 -12.63 -5.19 8.13
C LEU A 213 -12.85 -5.34 6.61
N PRO A 214 -14.03 -4.95 6.08
CA PRO A 214 -14.27 -5.00 4.64
C PRO A 214 -13.25 -4.14 3.88
N ALA A 215 -12.51 -4.74 2.94
CA ALA A 215 -11.50 -4.05 2.15
C ALA A 215 -12.10 -2.86 1.36
N ASP A 216 -13.34 -3.01 0.86
CA ASP A 216 -14.04 -1.93 0.16
C ASP A 216 -14.29 -0.71 1.08
N SER A 217 -14.70 -0.93 2.34
CA SER A 217 -14.89 0.17 3.29
C SER A 217 -13.57 0.87 3.65
N LEU A 218 -12.49 0.10 3.78
CA LEU A 218 -11.14 0.64 3.99
C LEU A 218 -10.68 1.45 2.78
N ALA A 219 -10.88 0.93 1.57
CA ALA A 219 -10.58 1.62 0.32
C ALA A 219 -11.36 2.92 0.16
N GLN A 220 -12.67 2.90 0.47
CA GLN A 220 -13.51 4.08 0.47
C GLN A 220 -12.98 5.14 1.43
N MET A 221 -12.56 4.74 2.64
CA MET A 221 -12.04 5.68 3.63
C MET A 221 -10.70 6.28 3.20
N VAL A 222 -9.75 5.46 2.71
CA VAL A 222 -8.49 5.94 2.12
C VAL A 222 -8.77 6.87 0.93
N GLY A 223 -9.74 6.50 0.07
CA GLY A 223 -10.21 7.31 -1.05
C GLY A 223 -11.00 8.57 -0.67
N ARG A 224 -11.23 8.81 0.61
CA ARG A 224 -11.77 10.06 1.19
C ARG A 224 -10.71 10.85 1.96
N GLN A 225 -9.50 10.32 2.08
CA GLN A 225 -8.35 10.99 2.69
C GLN A 225 -7.34 11.45 1.64
N LEU A 226 -6.85 10.55 0.79
CA LEU A 226 -5.75 10.81 -0.14
C LEU A 226 -6.08 11.76 -1.30
N PRO A 227 -7.31 11.85 -1.86
CA PRO A 227 -7.61 12.78 -2.94
C PRO A 227 -7.31 14.26 -2.61
N PHE A 228 -7.42 14.67 -1.34
CA PHE A 228 -7.02 16.02 -0.93
C PHE A 228 -5.53 16.25 -1.16
N PHE A 229 -4.70 15.26 -0.82
CA PHE A 229 -3.26 15.32 -1.03
C PHE A 229 -2.92 15.22 -2.52
N ALA A 230 -3.52 14.28 -3.23
CA ALA A 230 -3.30 14.10 -4.67
C ALA A 230 -3.65 15.36 -5.47
N PHE A 231 -4.73 16.07 -5.09
CA PHE A 231 -5.10 17.36 -5.69
C PHE A 231 -4.04 18.43 -5.45
N LEU A 232 -3.56 18.56 -4.22
CA LEU A 232 -2.61 19.61 -3.84
C LEU A 232 -1.17 19.30 -4.25
N LEU A 233 -0.82 18.04 -4.45
CA LEU A 233 0.55 17.58 -4.62
C LEU A 233 1.26 18.21 -5.85
N PRO A 234 0.64 18.33 -7.05
CA PRO A 234 1.25 19.05 -8.17
C PRO A 234 1.55 20.52 -7.86
N PHE A 235 0.67 21.21 -7.16
CA PHE A 235 0.88 22.60 -6.73
C PHE A 235 2.04 22.69 -5.74
N TYR A 236 2.03 21.81 -4.73
CA TYR A 236 3.03 21.77 -3.69
C TYR A 236 4.43 21.51 -4.27
N VAL A 237 4.57 20.47 -5.10
CA VAL A 237 5.87 20.11 -5.69
C VAL A 237 6.38 21.22 -6.62
N ILE A 238 5.54 21.82 -7.45
CA ILE A 238 5.97 22.92 -8.33
C ILE A 238 6.29 24.19 -7.53
N ALA A 239 5.59 24.47 -6.45
CA ALA A 239 5.94 25.58 -5.55
C ALA A 239 7.31 25.36 -4.89
N VAL A 240 7.64 24.13 -4.50
CA VAL A 240 8.97 23.76 -3.96
C VAL A 240 10.06 23.81 -5.03
N TYR A 241 9.76 23.31 -6.23
CA TYR A 241 10.71 23.25 -7.35
C TYR A 241 11.01 24.62 -7.96
N ALA A 242 9.96 25.35 -8.36
CA ALA A 242 10.07 26.57 -9.16
C ALA A 242 9.80 27.86 -8.38
N GLY A 243 9.29 27.75 -7.15
CA GLY A 243 8.79 28.85 -6.33
C GLY A 243 7.33 29.19 -6.60
N PHE A 244 6.66 29.80 -5.59
CA PHE A 244 5.22 30.06 -5.60
C PHE A 244 4.73 30.87 -6.80
N ARG A 245 5.45 31.94 -7.18
CA ARG A 245 5.07 32.81 -8.34
C ARG A 245 5.10 32.04 -9.67
N ASN A 246 6.07 31.15 -9.86
CA ASN A 246 6.20 30.35 -11.07
C ASN A 246 5.21 29.18 -11.09
N MET A 247 4.82 28.67 -9.94
CA MET A 247 3.70 27.72 -9.80
C MET A 247 2.39 28.38 -10.26
N LEU A 248 2.11 29.61 -9.80
CA LEU A 248 0.90 30.34 -10.22
C LEU A 248 0.84 30.65 -11.74
N ARG A 249 1.96 30.70 -12.45
CA ARG A 249 1.96 30.89 -13.92
C ARG A 249 1.45 29.67 -14.69
N ILE A 250 1.48 28.48 -14.09
CA ILE A 250 1.03 27.23 -14.70
C ILE A 250 -0.10 26.56 -13.92
N TRP A 251 -0.78 27.29 -13.02
CA TRP A 251 -1.82 26.74 -12.16
C TRP A 251 -2.95 25.99 -12.91
N PRO A 252 -3.35 26.38 -14.15
CA PRO A 252 -4.43 25.65 -14.81
C PRO A 252 -4.08 24.20 -15.14
N VAL A 253 -2.81 23.93 -15.56
CA VAL A 253 -2.40 22.55 -15.82
C VAL A 253 -2.26 21.75 -14.53
N LEU A 254 -1.83 22.38 -13.42
CA LEU A 254 -1.75 21.73 -12.11
C LEU A 254 -3.16 21.36 -11.60
N LEU A 255 -4.14 22.25 -11.83
CA LEU A 255 -5.53 22.00 -11.52
C LEU A 255 -6.08 20.80 -12.30
N VAL A 256 -5.80 20.75 -13.61
CA VAL A 256 -6.25 19.62 -14.44
C VAL A 256 -5.58 18.33 -14.01
N ALA A 257 -4.27 18.31 -13.80
CA ALA A 257 -3.54 17.10 -13.42
C ALA A 257 -3.97 16.58 -12.03
N GLY A 258 -3.89 17.43 -11.01
CA GLY A 258 -4.26 17.07 -9.64
C GLY A 258 -5.77 16.85 -9.48
N GLY A 259 -6.60 17.69 -10.10
CA GLY A 259 -8.06 17.60 -10.01
C GLY A 259 -8.61 16.34 -10.67
N SER A 260 -8.18 16.04 -11.89
CA SER A 260 -8.62 14.81 -12.58
C SER A 260 -8.15 13.54 -11.86
N PHE A 261 -6.92 13.53 -11.33
CA PHE A 261 -6.43 12.43 -10.51
C PHE A 261 -7.28 12.24 -9.26
N ALA A 262 -7.46 13.30 -8.48
CA ALA A 262 -8.18 13.25 -7.20
C ALA A 262 -9.65 12.84 -7.37
N ILE A 263 -10.35 13.41 -8.36
CA ILE A 263 -11.74 13.06 -8.66
C ILE A 263 -11.83 11.58 -9.05
N THR A 264 -10.94 11.11 -9.93
CA THR A 264 -10.97 9.71 -10.36
C THR A 264 -10.57 8.77 -9.22
N GLN A 265 -9.60 9.14 -8.38
CA GLN A 265 -9.21 8.37 -7.19
C GLN A 265 -10.38 8.20 -6.23
N PHE A 266 -11.11 9.28 -5.97
CA PHE A 266 -12.34 9.23 -5.15
C PHE A 266 -13.41 8.33 -5.80
N LEU A 267 -13.72 8.53 -7.08
CA LEU A 267 -14.77 7.78 -7.77
C LEU A 267 -14.42 6.30 -7.90
N ALA A 268 -13.18 5.97 -8.27
CA ALA A 268 -12.75 4.60 -8.45
C ALA A 268 -12.75 3.82 -7.13
N SER A 269 -12.20 4.39 -6.06
CA SER A 269 -12.13 3.74 -4.75
C SER A 269 -13.48 3.60 -4.05
N ASN A 270 -14.43 4.51 -4.32
CA ASN A 270 -15.72 4.49 -3.65
C ASN A 270 -16.83 3.76 -4.44
N TYR A 271 -16.75 3.73 -5.79
CA TYR A 271 -17.87 3.29 -6.62
C TYR A 271 -17.53 2.29 -7.73
N VAL A 272 -16.24 2.05 -8.02
CA VAL A 272 -15.84 1.15 -9.12
C VAL A 272 -15.14 -0.09 -8.57
N ASN A 273 -13.86 0.01 -8.29
CA ASN A 273 -13.04 -1.06 -7.74
C ASN A 273 -11.71 -0.48 -7.24
N TYR A 274 -11.38 -0.76 -5.99
CA TYR A 274 -10.17 -0.21 -5.38
C TYR A 274 -8.87 -0.70 -6.05
N SER A 275 -8.87 -1.89 -6.64
CA SER A 275 -7.69 -2.39 -7.35
C SER A 275 -7.36 -1.59 -8.62
N LEU A 276 -8.33 -0.90 -9.20
CA LEU A 276 -8.11 -0.06 -10.37
C LEU A 276 -7.89 1.41 -10.06
N THR A 277 -7.99 1.80 -8.79
CA THR A 277 -7.99 3.21 -8.39
C THR A 277 -6.82 3.99 -8.97
N ASP A 278 -5.60 3.49 -8.82
CA ASP A 278 -4.42 4.19 -9.32
C ASP A 278 -4.28 4.15 -10.84
N VAL A 279 -4.59 3.01 -11.45
CA VAL A 279 -4.51 2.87 -12.90
C VAL A 279 -5.48 3.84 -13.57
N LEU A 280 -6.73 3.90 -13.11
CA LEU A 280 -7.72 4.82 -13.67
C LEU A 280 -7.36 6.28 -13.39
N SER A 281 -6.97 6.61 -12.15
CA SER A 281 -6.62 7.98 -11.75
C SER A 281 -5.44 8.54 -12.53
N SER A 282 -4.40 7.73 -12.70
CA SER A 282 -3.20 8.10 -13.44
C SER A 282 -3.46 8.23 -14.93
N LEU A 283 -4.21 7.29 -15.53
CA LEU A 283 -4.57 7.34 -16.95
C LEU A 283 -5.46 8.57 -17.26
N VAL A 284 -6.47 8.81 -16.45
CA VAL A 284 -7.36 9.97 -16.61
C VAL A 284 -6.58 11.28 -16.42
N SER A 285 -5.71 11.35 -15.39
CA SER A 285 -4.86 12.52 -15.17
C SER A 285 -3.91 12.77 -16.36
N LEU A 286 -3.27 11.71 -16.87
CA LEU A 286 -2.36 11.81 -18.01
C LEU A 286 -3.08 12.27 -19.28
N ILE A 287 -4.21 11.65 -19.61
CA ILE A 287 -5.03 11.99 -20.79
C ILE A 287 -5.56 13.42 -20.68
N ALA A 288 -6.17 13.76 -19.55
CA ALA A 288 -6.75 15.08 -19.33
C ALA A 288 -5.69 16.18 -19.41
N THR A 289 -4.51 15.96 -18.81
CA THR A 289 -3.41 16.93 -18.83
C THR A 289 -2.86 17.10 -20.23
N VAL A 290 -2.60 16.02 -20.96
CA VAL A 290 -2.10 16.09 -22.35
C VAL A 290 -3.14 16.73 -23.27
N ALA A 291 -4.43 16.39 -23.14
CA ALA A 291 -5.50 16.99 -23.91
C ALA A 291 -5.61 18.51 -23.64
N PHE A 292 -5.52 18.91 -22.38
CA PHE A 292 -5.55 20.32 -21.97
C PHE A 292 -4.36 21.10 -22.57
N LEU A 293 -3.18 20.51 -22.61
CA LEU A 293 -1.98 21.13 -23.18
C LEU A 293 -2.06 21.34 -24.71
N LYS A 294 -2.99 20.71 -25.42
CA LYS A 294 -3.25 20.99 -26.84
C LYS A 294 -4.00 22.30 -27.04
N VAL A 295 -4.83 22.67 -26.06
CA VAL A 295 -5.64 23.90 -26.09
C VAL A 295 -4.94 25.05 -25.36
N TRP A 296 -4.35 24.77 -24.22
CA TRP A 296 -3.66 25.75 -23.38
C TRP A 296 -2.15 25.57 -23.46
N LYS A 297 -1.44 26.63 -23.77
CA LYS A 297 0.03 26.65 -23.83
C LYS A 297 0.59 27.58 -22.77
N PRO A 298 1.55 27.12 -21.94
CA PRO A 298 2.19 28.00 -20.97
C PRO A 298 2.97 29.11 -21.67
N ALA A 299 3.10 30.26 -21.02
CA ALA A 299 4.04 31.28 -21.47
C ALA A 299 5.47 30.70 -21.38
N VAL A 300 6.22 30.84 -22.47
CA VAL A 300 7.60 30.34 -22.53
C VAL A 300 8.44 31.11 -21.51
N ASP A 301 9.05 30.35 -20.58
CA ASP A 301 10.00 30.89 -19.60
C ASP A 301 11.36 30.22 -19.83
N PRO A 302 12.38 30.97 -20.33
CA PRO A 302 13.68 30.40 -20.63
C PRO A 302 14.36 29.70 -19.47
N LYS A 303 14.02 30.09 -18.22
CA LYS A 303 14.54 29.46 -16.98
C LYS A 303 14.12 28.00 -16.82
N PHE A 304 12.96 27.64 -17.34
CA PHE A 304 12.40 26.29 -17.25
C PHE A 304 12.36 25.58 -18.60
N ALA A 305 12.99 26.15 -19.63
CA ALA A 305 13.10 25.50 -20.92
C ALA A 305 13.89 24.19 -20.79
N VAL A 306 13.43 23.16 -21.48
CA VAL A 306 14.11 21.87 -21.60
C VAL A 306 14.13 21.46 -23.06
N ASN A 307 15.29 21.04 -23.55
CA ASN A 307 15.38 20.40 -24.86
C ASN A 307 15.12 18.91 -24.68
N ILE A 308 13.92 18.49 -25.04
CA ILE A 308 13.56 17.07 -25.03
C ILE A 308 14.13 16.48 -26.32
N ASP A 309 15.13 15.61 -26.21
CA ASP A 309 15.65 14.88 -27.38
C ASP A 309 14.65 13.77 -27.77
N ARG A 310 13.70 14.17 -28.60
CA ARG A 310 12.68 13.26 -29.14
C ARG A 310 13.24 12.20 -30.09
N ALA A 311 14.47 12.36 -30.52
CA ALA A 311 15.17 11.44 -31.42
C ALA A 311 15.91 10.32 -30.65
N ALA A 312 16.30 10.56 -29.40
CA ALA A 312 16.99 9.59 -28.55
C ALA A 312 16.11 8.36 -28.18
N GLU A 313 14.79 8.51 -28.17
CA GLU A 313 13.87 7.39 -28.05
C GLU A 313 13.72 6.70 -29.42
N SER A 314 14.22 5.47 -29.53
CA SER A 314 14.09 4.68 -30.75
C SER A 314 12.60 4.53 -31.12
N ARG A 315 12.17 5.21 -32.18
CA ARG A 315 10.85 5.02 -32.79
C ARG A 315 10.82 3.63 -33.41
N GLY A 316 10.44 2.62 -32.61
CA GLY A 316 10.21 1.29 -33.12
C GLY A 316 9.12 1.28 -34.19
N LYS A 317 8.96 0.16 -34.90
CA LYS A 317 7.90 -0.03 -35.92
C LYS A 317 6.46 0.03 -35.34
N ILE A 318 6.30 0.19 -34.03
CA ILE A 318 5.04 0.16 -33.30
C ILE A 318 4.49 1.58 -33.19
N SER A 319 3.23 1.78 -33.59
CA SER A 319 2.54 3.06 -33.39
C SER A 319 2.45 3.39 -31.90
N SER A 320 2.74 4.64 -31.53
CA SER A 320 2.66 5.12 -30.15
C SER A 320 1.28 4.94 -29.51
N VAL A 321 0.19 4.95 -30.31
CA VAL A 321 -1.17 4.66 -29.82
C VAL A 321 -1.31 3.19 -29.39
N GLN A 322 -0.62 2.27 -30.02
CA GLN A 322 -0.66 0.85 -29.61
C GLN A 322 0.01 0.60 -28.25
N GLY A 323 0.79 1.56 -27.75
CA GLY A 323 1.33 1.53 -26.39
C GLY A 323 0.27 1.54 -25.30
N TRP A 324 -0.95 2.01 -25.62
CA TRP A 324 -2.07 2.06 -24.68
C TRP A 324 -2.79 0.72 -24.46
N TYR A 325 -2.61 -0.25 -25.36
CA TYR A 325 -3.35 -1.51 -25.35
C TYR A 325 -3.30 -2.25 -24.00
N PRO A 326 -2.14 -2.50 -23.38
CA PRO A 326 -2.09 -3.24 -22.11
C PRO A 326 -2.94 -2.59 -21.01
N TRP A 327 -2.89 -1.25 -20.92
CA TRP A 327 -3.53 -0.46 -19.88
C TRP A 327 -5.05 -0.36 -20.07
N ILE A 328 -5.49 -0.18 -21.29
CA ILE A 328 -6.92 -0.17 -21.64
C ILE A 328 -7.51 -1.57 -21.41
N ILE A 329 -6.82 -2.63 -21.87
CA ILE A 329 -7.31 -4.01 -21.74
C ILE A 329 -7.48 -4.38 -20.27
N VAL A 330 -6.47 -4.14 -19.40
CA VAL A 330 -6.59 -4.48 -17.98
C VAL A 330 -7.72 -3.69 -17.32
N SER A 331 -7.86 -2.41 -17.62
CA SER A 331 -8.94 -1.58 -17.07
C SER A 331 -10.31 -2.12 -17.49
N VAL A 332 -10.51 -2.39 -18.77
CA VAL A 332 -11.79 -2.89 -19.29
C VAL A 332 -12.12 -4.28 -18.73
N VAL A 333 -11.15 -5.20 -18.72
CA VAL A 333 -11.37 -6.58 -18.23
C VAL A 333 -11.73 -6.55 -16.75
N VAL A 334 -10.98 -5.81 -15.90
CA VAL A 334 -11.25 -5.78 -14.46
C VAL A 334 -12.59 -5.07 -14.16
N ILE A 335 -12.95 -4.01 -14.90
CA ILE A 335 -14.26 -3.35 -14.76
C ILE A 335 -15.39 -4.32 -15.09
N ILE A 336 -15.31 -5.03 -16.25
CA ILE A 336 -16.32 -6.01 -16.63
C ILE A 336 -16.39 -7.13 -15.59
N TRP A 337 -15.24 -7.63 -15.12
CA TRP A 337 -15.14 -8.67 -14.09
C TRP A 337 -15.85 -8.27 -12.79
N THR A 338 -15.67 -7.01 -12.37
CA THR A 338 -16.30 -6.45 -11.18
C THR A 338 -17.81 -6.27 -11.36
N ILE A 339 -18.25 -5.66 -12.47
CA ILE A 339 -19.67 -5.41 -12.75
C ILE A 339 -20.45 -6.72 -12.90
N ALA A 340 -19.86 -7.70 -13.60
CA ALA A 340 -20.46 -9.03 -13.79
C ALA A 340 -20.30 -9.93 -12.55
N LYS A 341 -19.66 -9.45 -11.47
CA LYS A 341 -19.40 -10.21 -10.24
C LYS A 341 -18.73 -11.56 -10.49
N VAL A 342 -17.86 -11.64 -11.50
CA VAL A 342 -17.18 -12.90 -11.88
C VAL A 342 -16.34 -13.42 -10.72
N PHE A 343 -15.78 -12.53 -9.88
CA PHE A 343 -14.98 -12.90 -8.71
C PHE A 343 -15.74 -13.72 -7.66
N MET A 344 -17.08 -13.72 -7.68
CA MET A 344 -17.91 -14.52 -6.78
C MET A 344 -18.12 -15.96 -7.28
N ILE A 345 -17.76 -16.25 -8.54
CA ILE A 345 -17.96 -17.58 -9.11
C ILE A 345 -16.91 -18.54 -8.57
N GLY A 346 -17.36 -19.61 -7.91
CA GLY A 346 -16.48 -20.61 -7.30
C GLY A 346 -15.86 -20.15 -5.97
N ASP A 347 -16.40 -19.10 -5.35
CA ASP A 347 -16.04 -18.66 -4.00
C ASP A 347 -16.38 -19.74 -2.98
N VAL A 348 -15.39 -20.18 -2.20
CA VAL A 348 -15.52 -21.23 -1.19
C VAL A 348 -14.88 -20.77 0.12
N LYS A 349 -15.70 -20.68 1.17
CA LYS A 349 -15.22 -20.36 2.52
C LYS A 349 -14.76 -21.63 3.21
N VAL A 350 -13.47 -21.76 3.43
CA VAL A 350 -12.84 -22.94 4.04
C VAL A 350 -12.43 -22.58 5.47
N PRO A 351 -13.09 -23.12 6.51
CA PRO A 351 -12.60 -23.03 7.87
C PRO A 351 -11.20 -23.63 7.94
N TRP A 352 -10.24 -22.89 8.49
CA TRP A 352 -8.86 -23.36 8.57
C TRP A 352 -8.74 -24.50 9.57
N PRO A 353 -8.28 -25.69 9.14
CA PRO A 353 -8.19 -26.86 10.03
C PRO A 353 -7.30 -26.58 11.24
N GLY A 354 -7.79 -26.88 12.44
CA GLY A 354 -7.04 -26.73 13.69
C GLY A 354 -6.96 -25.31 14.25
N LEU A 355 -7.31 -24.26 13.47
CA LEU A 355 -7.20 -22.87 13.92
C LEU A 355 -8.58 -22.19 14.05
N ASP A 356 -9.58 -22.56 13.21
CA ASP A 356 -10.90 -21.94 13.26
C ASP A 356 -11.56 -22.18 14.60
N LYS A 357 -11.86 -21.08 15.32
CA LYS A 357 -12.44 -21.07 16.67
C LYS A 357 -11.60 -21.77 17.76
N ALA A 358 -10.33 -22.11 17.48
CA ALA A 358 -9.42 -22.67 18.48
C ALA A 358 -8.90 -21.63 19.48
N VAL A 359 -9.09 -20.34 19.19
CA VAL A 359 -8.64 -19.21 20.00
C VAL A 359 -9.84 -18.37 20.44
N TYR A 360 -9.86 -17.97 21.71
CA TYR A 360 -10.84 -17.04 22.27
C TYR A 360 -10.23 -15.66 22.47
N ILE A 361 -10.83 -14.66 21.85
CA ILE A 361 -10.41 -13.26 22.00
C ILE A 361 -10.94 -12.75 23.34
N THR A 362 -10.09 -12.73 24.34
CA THR A 362 -10.45 -12.30 25.71
C THR A 362 -10.98 -10.87 25.74
N LEU A 363 -10.40 -9.98 24.91
CA LEU A 363 -10.79 -8.57 24.84
C LEU A 363 -12.21 -8.35 24.30
N TYR A 364 -12.68 -9.22 23.39
CA TYR A 364 -13.99 -9.07 22.72
C TYR A 364 -15.02 -10.11 23.18
N HIS A 365 -14.63 -11.02 24.09
CA HIS A 365 -15.49 -12.10 24.58
C HIS A 365 -16.10 -12.95 23.44
N ALA A 366 -15.28 -13.30 22.44
CA ALA A 366 -15.73 -14.02 21.25
C ALA A 366 -14.67 -15.02 20.74
N PRO A 367 -15.08 -16.17 20.16
CA PRO A 367 -14.15 -17.05 19.48
C PRO A 367 -13.58 -16.39 18.24
N TYR A 368 -12.30 -16.65 17.96
CA TYR A 368 -11.61 -16.11 16.79
C TYR A 368 -11.82 -17.02 15.58
N GLY A 369 -12.51 -16.51 14.56
CA GLY A 369 -12.70 -17.24 13.30
C GLY A 369 -11.43 -17.26 12.46
N ALA A 370 -11.13 -18.42 11.86
CA ALA A 370 -10.08 -18.57 10.88
C ALA A 370 -10.67 -19.17 9.61
N ILE A 371 -11.23 -18.31 8.76
CA ILE A 371 -11.87 -18.73 7.50
C ILE A 371 -11.00 -18.25 6.34
N TRP A 372 -10.54 -19.19 5.53
CA TRP A 372 -9.89 -18.87 4.25
C TRP A 372 -10.95 -18.78 3.16
N ASP A 373 -11.10 -17.59 2.62
CA ASP A 373 -11.97 -17.30 1.50
C ASP A 373 -11.24 -17.59 0.19
N PHE A 374 -11.42 -18.78 -0.36
CA PHE A 374 -10.77 -19.20 -1.60
C PHE A 374 -11.58 -18.73 -2.81
N GLN A 375 -11.08 -17.71 -3.46
CA GLN A 375 -11.67 -17.09 -4.64
C GLN A 375 -10.83 -17.40 -5.90
N PRO A 376 -11.14 -18.47 -6.67
CA PRO A 376 -10.35 -18.85 -7.85
C PRO A 376 -10.38 -17.77 -8.93
N LEU A 377 -11.46 -17.00 -9.00
CA LEU A 377 -11.64 -15.90 -9.94
C LEU A 377 -11.47 -14.51 -9.30
N ALA A 378 -10.62 -14.41 -8.26
CA ALA A 378 -10.23 -13.14 -7.67
C ALA A 378 -9.60 -12.17 -8.70
N THR A 379 -9.43 -10.91 -8.33
CA THR A 379 -8.90 -9.84 -9.20
C THR A 379 -7.61 -10.24 -9.93
N GLY A 380 -6.70 -10.99 -9.29
CA GLY A 380 -5.48 -11.49 -9.95
C GLY A 380 -5.76 -12.35 -11.19
N THR A 381 -6.84 -13.14 -11.17
CA THR A 381 -7.24 -13.95 -12.32
C THR A 381 -7.80 -13.07 -13.45
N ALA A 382 -8.54 -12.00 -13.13
CA ALA A 382 -8.95 -11.00 -14.13
C ALA A 382 -7.74 -10.36 -14.82
N ILE A 383 -6.70 -10.02 -14.04
CA ILE A 383 -5.46 -9.45 -14.56
C ILE A 383 -4.71 -10.46 -15.44
N LEU A 384 -4.68 -11.74 -15.04
CA LEU A 384 -4.12 -12.81 -15.88
C LEU A 384 -4.85 -12.91 -17.23
N VAL A 385 -6.17 -12.87 -17.22
CA VAL A 385 -6.98 -12.86 -18.45
C VAL A 385 -6.64 -11.65 -19.31
N ALA A 386 -6.52 -10.47 -18.72
CA ALA A 386 -6.08 -9.26 -19.41
C ALA A 386 -4.66 -9.39 -20.00
N ALA A 387 -3.73 -10.00 -19.26
CA ALA A 387 -2.37 -10.27 -19.73
C ALA A 387 -2.37 -11.23 -20.94
N ILE A 388 -3.16 -12.28 -20.90
CA ILE A 388 -3.32 -13.25 -21.99
C ILE A 388 -3.95 -12.57 -23.22
N ILE A 389 -5.05 -11.81 -23.06
CA ILE A 389 -5.68 -11.05 -24.14
C ILE A 389 -4.67 -10.08 -24.75
N THR A 390 -3.91 -9.37 -23.91
CA THR A 390 -2.86 -8.46 -24.38
C THR A 390 -1.82 -9.22 -25.21
N ALA A 391 -1.31 -10.34 -24.73
CA ALA A 391 -0.32 -11.16 -25.42
C ALA A 391 -0.80 -11.57 -26.84
N PHE A 392 -2.07 -11.98 -26.96
CA PHE A 392 -2.69 -12.32 -28.24
C PHE A 392 -2.82 -11.11 -29.18
N LEU A 393 -3.35 -9.99 -28.66
CA LEU A 393 -3.59 -8.78 -29.46
C LEU A 393 -2.28 -8.15 -29.96
N VAL A 394 -1.22 -8.16 -29.14
CA VAL A 394 0.09 -7.64 -29.54
C VAL A 394 0.90 -8.65 -30.35
N ARG A 395 0.39 -9.90 -30.50
CA ARG A 395 1.04 -11.01 -31.22
C ARG A 395 2.47 -11.25 -30.72
N ILE A 396 2.63 -11.30 -29.38
CA ILE A 396 3.96 -11.54 -28.81
C ILE A 396 4.47 -12.93 -29.23
N PRO A 397 5.73 -13.09 -29.66
CA PRO A 397 6.28 -14.41 -29.95
C PRO A 397 6.23 -15.32 -28.72
N VAL A 398 5.93 -16.61 -28.90
CA VAL A 398 5.84 -17.61 -27.80
C VAL A 398 7.09 -17.61 -26.93
N ARG A 399 8.27 -17.48 -27.55
CA ARG A 399 9.54 -17.36 -26.83
C ARG A 399 9.57 -16.14 -25.89
N GLU A 400 9.15 -14.97 -26.38
CA GLU A 400 9.12 -13.74 -25.58
C GLU A 400 8.07 -13.80 -24.46
N PHE A 401 6.94 -14.46 -24.72
CA PHE A 401 5.94 -14.74 -23.67
C PHE A 401 6.51 -15.66 -22.58
N GLY A 402 7.22 -16.74 -22.96
CA GLY A 402 7.91 -17.61 -22.00
C GLY A 402 8.96 -16.84 -21.19
N CYS A 403 9.74 -15.96 -21.84
CA CYS A 403 10.68 -15.08 -21.15
C CYS A 403 9.97 -14.11 -20.18
N ALA A 404 8.80 -13.58 -20.55
CA ALA A 404 8.02 -12.71 -19.65
C ALA A 404 7.60 -13.45 -18.38
N ILE A 405 7.21 -14.73 -18.48
CA ILE A 405 6.89 -15.57 -17.31
C ILE A 405 8.13 -15.77 -16.42
N ILE A 406 9.28 -16.07 -17.01
CA ILE A 406 10.54 -16.25 -16.25
C ILE A 406 10.93 -14.96 -15.54
N ASP A 407 10.88 -13.82 -16.24
CA ASP A 407 11.18 -12.52 -15.65
C ASP A 407 10.23 -12.21 -14.49
N THR A 408 8.94 -12.51 -14.66
CA THR A 408 7.93 -12.35 -13.61
C THR A 408 8.29 -13.16 -12.37
N TRP A 409 8.64 -14.45 -12.53
CA TRP A 409 9.05 -15.29 -11.42
C TRP A 409 10.30 -14.74 -10.71
N VAL A 410 11.32 -14.36 -11.48
CA VAL A 410 12.56 -13.81 -10.91
C VAL A 410 12.30 -12.53 -10.12
N GLN A 411 11.41 -11.65 -10.62
CA GLN A 411 11.07 -10.39 -9.97
C GLN A 411 10.20 -10.59 -8.71
N THR A 412 9.29 -11.56 -8.72
CA THR A 412 8.28 -11.70 -7.66
C THR A 412 8.65 -12.66 -6.55
N ARG A 413 9.55 -13.64 -6.77
CA ARG A 413 9.87 -14.71 -5.78
C ARG A 413 10.29 -14.19 -4.40
N ILE A 414 11.08 -13.12 -4.35
CA ILE A 414 11.52 -12.53 -3.08
C ILE A 414 10.40 -11.70 -2.45
N ALA A 415 9.59 -11.03 -3.25
CA ALA A 415 8.40 -10.32 -2.76
C ALA A 415 7.38 -11.31 -2.17
N ILE A 416 7.14 -12.44 -2.83
CA ILE A 416 6.28 -13.53 -2.31
C ILE A 416 6.76 -13.98 -0.92
N LEU A 417 8.06 -14.30 -0.80
CA LEU A 417 8.63 -14.71 0.50
C LEU A 417 8.46 -13.63 1.57
N THR A 418 8.71 -12.37 1.22
CA THR A 418 8.59 -11.24 2.15
C THR A 418 7.15 -11.06 2.62
N VAL A 419 6.18 -11.04 1.69
CA VAL A 419 4.77 -10.84 2.04
C VAL A 419 4.22 -12.05 2.80
N ALA A 420 4.57 -13.26 2.42
CA ALA A 420 4.16 -14.47 3.14
C ALA A 420 4.67 -14.47 4.59
N THR A 421 5.93 -14.11 4.83
CA THR A 421 6.49 -14.05 6.18
C THR A 421 5.92 -12.92 7.03
N ILE A 422 5.68 -11.73 6.45
CA ILE A 422 5.17 -10.58 7.20
C ILE A 422 3.68 -10.75 7.54
N VAL A 423 2.88 -11.32 6.63
CA VAL A 423 1.47 -11.63 6.89
C VAL A 423 1.35 -12.81 7.85
N GLY A 424 2.22 -13.82 7.73
CA GLY A 424 2.33 -14.90 8.71
C GLY A 424 2.64 -14.39 10.12
N LEU A 425 3.55 -13.42 10.26
CA LEU A 425 3.82 -12.74 11.53
C LEU A 425 2.57 -11.98 12.03
N ALA A 426 1.87 -11.27 11.17
CA ALA A 426 0.66 -10.54 11.57
C ALA A 426 -0.44 -11.47 12.08
N TYR A 427 -0.67 -12.60 11.41
CA TYR A 427 -1.61 -13.64 11.87
C TYR A 427 -1.18 -14.23 13.22
N LEU A 428 0.08 -14.61 13.35
CA LEU A 428 0.63 -15.08 14.64
C LEU A 428 0.37 -14.08 15.77
N MET A 429 0.66 -12.80 15.56
CA MET A 429 0.45 -11.76 16.56
C MET A 429 -1.03 -11.56 16.89
N ASN A 430 -1.90 -11.67 15.89
CA ASN A 430 -3.35 -11.57 16.08
C ASN A 430 -3.90 -12.75 16.89
N TYR A 431 -3.57 -13.99 16.51
CA TYR A 431 -4.09 -15.18 17.18
C TYR A 431 -3.49 -15.37 18.58
N SER A 432 -2.22 -15.04 18.80
CA SER A 432 -1.59 -15.17 20.12
C SER A 432 -2.03 -14.13 21.16
N GLY A 433 -2.62 -13.01 20.73
CA GLY A 433 -3.00 -11.91 21.64
C GLY A 433 -2.00 -10.74 21.69
N LEU A 434 -0.82 -10.87 21.08
CA LEU A 434 0.21 -9.81 21.02
C LEU A 434 -0.34 -8.49 20.48
N THR A 435 -1.08 -8.53 19.37
CA THR A 435 -1.68 -7.34 18.76
C THR A 435 -2.68 -6.65 19.69
N TYR A 436 -3.44 -7.43 20.47
CA TYR A 436 -4.41 -6.87 21.41
C TYR A 436 -3.72 -6.15 22.58
N THR A 437 -2.62 -6.72 23.09
CA THR A 437 -1.78 -6.04 24.09
C THR A 437 -1.20 -4.74 23.56
N LEU A 438 -0.70 -4.74 22.32
CA LEU A 438 -0.18 -3.53 21.67
C LEU A 438 -1.27 -2.48 21.46
N GLY A 439 -2.46 -2.91 21.02
CA GLY A 439 -3.60 -2.02 20.85
C GLY A 439 -4.07 -1.35 22.14
N LEU A 440 -4.11 -2.11 23.24
CA LEU A 440 -4.40 -1.59 24.58
C LEU A 440 -3.37 -0.54 25.02
N GLY A 441 -2.08 -0.82 24.80
CA GLY A 441 -1.01 0.14 25.09
C GLY A 441 -1.10 1.40 24.22
N ALA A 442 -1.39 1.26 22.94
CA ALA A 442 -1.59 2.39 22.04
C ALA A 442 -2.83 3.23 22.41
N ALA A 443 -3.89 2.60 22.91
CA ALA A 443 -5.08 3.29 23.39
C ALA A 443 -4.82 4.20 24.61
N SER A 444 -3.71 4.01 25.34
CA SER A 444 -3.36 4.89 26.47
C SER A 444 -3.14 6.36 26.08
N VAL A 445 -2.94 6.65 24.79
CA VAL A 445 -2.87 8.02 24.25
C VAL A 445 -4.22 8.75 24.34
N GLY A 446 -5.33 8.02 24.46
CA GLY A 446 -6.67 8.59 24.64
C GLY A 446 -7.16 9.39 23.43
N ALA A 447 -7.78 10.54 23.69
CA ALA A 447 -8.43 11.40 22.67
C ALA A 447 -7.48 11.92 21.57
N PHE A 448 -6.17 11.88 21.79
CA PHE A 448 -5.17 12.27 20.78
C PHE A 448 -4.86 11.14 19.79
N PHE A 449 -5.40 9.95 19.98
CA PHE A 449 -5.10 8.79 19.12
C PHE A 449 -5.34 9.06 17.62
N PRO A 450 -6.40 9.76 17.18
CA PRO A 450 -6.58 10.08 15.75
C PRO A 450 -5.41 10.84 15.12
N LEU A 451 -4.77 11.74 15.87
CA LEU A 451 -3.55 12.44 15.41
C LEU A 451 -2.35 11.48 15.34
N VAL A 452 -2.20 10.62 16.34
CA VAL A 452 -1.07 9.68 16.45
C VAL A 452 -1.20 8.53 15.45
N SER A 453 -2.43 8.14 15.09
CA SER A 453 -2.73 7.06 14.14
C SER A 453 -1.98 7.22 12.81
N ALA A 454 -1.96 8.43 12.24
CA ALA A 454 -1.20 8.73 11.02
C ALA A 454 0.31 8.49 11.18
N PHE A 455 0.86 8.81 12.35
CA PHE A 455 2.29 8.59 12.63
C PHE A 455 2.64 7.12 12.84
N LEU A 456 1.74 6.30 13.34
CA LEU A 456 1.97 4.84 13.43
C LEU A 456 2.14 4.24 12.04
N GLY A 457 1.25 4.54 11.10
CA GLY A 457 1.40 4.15 9.70
C GLY A 457 2.66 4.71 9.06
N TRP A 458 2.95 5.99 9.31
CA TRP A 458 4.16 6.67 8.84
C TRP A 458 5.45 5.96 9.28
N ILE A 459 5.59 5.61 10.57
CA ILE A 459 6.74 4.87 11.10
C ILE A 459 6.83 3.48 10.47
N ALA A 460 5.70 2.77 10.35
CA ALA A 460 5.65 1.44 9.79
C ALA A 460 6.22 1.40 8.37
N VAL A 461 5.84 2.35 7.52
CA VAL A 461 6.26 2.38 6.12
C VAL A 461 7.60 3.10 5.94
N PHE A 462 7.92 4.11 6.75
CA PHE A 462 9.27 4.68 6.79
C PHE A 462 10.32 3.58 6.97
N LEU A 463 10.10 2.67 7.89
CA LEU A 463 11.08 1.63 8.21
C LEU A 463 11.00 0.44 7.24
N SER A 464 9.80 0.02 6.83
CA SER A 464 9.60 -1.13 5.94
C SER A 464 9.73 -0.82 4.45
N GLY A 465 9.49 0.42 4.05
CA GLY A 465 9.44 0.85 2.64
C GLY A 465 8.23 0.36 1.85
N SER A 466 7.29 -0.33 2.50
CA SER A 466 6.14 -0.97 1.87
C SER A 466 4.87 -0.73 2.67
N ASP A 467 3.86 -0.11 2.05
CA ASP A 467 2.55 0.11 2.67
C ASP A 467 1.85 -1.22 2.98
N THR A 468 2.02 -2.22 2.13
CA THR A 468 1.55 -3.60 2.38
C THR A 468 2.10 -4.15 3.70
N SER A 469 3.41 -4.04 3.93
CA SER A 469 4.05 -4.51 5.17
C SER A 469 3.65 -3.66 6.38
N GLY A 470 3.54 -2.35 6.22
CA GLY A 470 3.07 -1.44 7.26
C GLY A 470 1.64 -1.76 7.70
N ASN A 471 0.76 -2.03 6.75
CA ASN A 471 -0.62 -2.44 7.00
C ASN A 471 -0.71 -3.81 7.68
N ALA A 472 0.12 -4.78 7.27
CA ALA A 472 0.17 -6.08 7.94
C ALA A 472 0.58 -5.97 9.41
N LEU A 473 1.57 -5.14 9.72
CA LEU A 473 2.13 -5.03 11.09
C LEU A 473 1.26 -4.20 12.04
N PHE A 474 0.69 -3.10 11.56
CA PHE A 474 0.04 -2.11 12.43
C PHE A 474 -1.46 -1.98 12.21
N GLY A 475 -2.01 -2.52 11.10
CA GLY A 475 -3.43 -2.34 10.78
C GLY A 475 -4.36 -2.79 11.89
N ASN A 476 -4.21 -4.02 12.39
CA ASN A 476 -5.08 -4.54 13.45
C ASN A 476 -4.79 -3.89 14.83
N LEU A 477 -3.56 -3.49 15.12
CA LEU A 477 -3.23 -2.70 16.31
C LEU A 477 -4.08 -1.42 16.37
N GLN A 478 -4.23 -0.73 15.24
CA GLN A 478 -5.06 0.48 15.16
C GLN A 478 -6.54 0.20 15.36
N VAL A 479 -7.04 -0.93 14.85
CA VAL A 479 -8.42 -1.39 15.08
C VAL A 479 -8.68 -1.64 16.56
N VAL A 480 -7.76 -2.35 17.22
CA VAL A 480 -7.87 -2.65 18.66
C VAL A 480 -7.87 -1.37 19.49
N ALA A 481 -6.95 -0.45 19.21
CA ALA A 481 -6.90 0.84 19.90
C ALA A 481 -8.17 1.68 19.64
N ALA A 482 -8.69 1.69 18.40
CA ALA A 482 -9.91 2.39 18.05
C ALA A 482 -11.12 1.87 18.82
N ASN A 483 -11.28 0.54 18.90
CA ASN A 483 -12.37 -0.09 19.63
C ASN A 483 -12.32 0.24 21.14
N GLN A 484 -11.12 0.26 21.74
CA GLN A 484 -10.95 0.63 23.15
C GLN A 484 -11.28 2.09 23.43
N LEU A 485 -11.08 2.96 22.46
CA LEU A 485 -11.36 4.39 22.58
C LEU A 485 -12.74 4.80 22.05
N ASN A 486 -13.57 3.86 21.62
CA ASN A 486 -14.85 4.10 20.96
C ASN A 486 -14.72 5.03 19.74
N LEU A 487 -13.61 4.87 18.98
CA LEU A 487 -13.35 5.56 17.71
C LEU A 487 -13.76 4.65 16.54
N SER A 488 -13.86 5.20 15.34
CA SER A 488 -14.12 4.39 14.13
C SER A 488 -12.93 3.49 13.78
N PRO A 489 -13.08 2.15 13.81
CA PRO A 489 -12.02 1.22 13.43
C PRO A 489 -11.63 1.36 11.96
N ILE A 490 -12.61 1.61 11.06
CA ILE A 490 -12.36 1.84 9.62
C ILE A 490 -11.50 3.09 9.44
N LEU A 491 -11.82 4.19 10.12
CA LEU A 491 -11.05 5.43 10.01
C LEU A 491 -9.61 5.21 10.48
N MET A 492 -9.41 4.58 11.64
CA MET A 492 -8.05 4.38 12.19
C MET A 492 -7.23 3.38 11.36
N ALA A 493 -7.82 2.27 10.93
CA ALA A 493 -7.15 1.31 10.05
C ALA A 493 -6.79 1.91 8.69
N ALA A 494 -7.71 2.64 8.04
CA ALA A 494 -7.44 3.35 6.79
C ALA A 494 -6.34 4.40 6.95
N THR A 495 -6.31 5.07 8.11
CA THR A 495 -5.26 6.05 8.42
C THR A 495 -3.88 5.41 8.56
N ASN A 496 -3.80 4.13 8.94
CA ASN A 496 -2.52 3.41 8.90
C ASN A 496 -1.91 3.41 7.49
N SER A 497 -2.71 3.09 6.47
CA SER A 497 -2.27 3.12 5.07
C SER A 497 -2.01 4.56 4.61
N SER A 498 -2.95 5.48 4.83
CA SER A 498 -2.79 6.89 4.41
C SER A 498 -1.60 7.60 5.10
N GLY A 499 -1.29 7.25 6.36
CA GLY A 499 -0.09 7.69 7.06
C GLY A 499 1.17 7.01 6.50
N GLY A 500 1.06 5.74 6.18
CA GLY A 500 2.12 4.94 5.59
C GLY A 500 2.65 5.52 4.29
N VAL A 501 1.77 5.97 3.39
CA VAL A 501 2.19 6.56 2.11
C VAL A 501 3.07 7.80 2.29
N MET A 502 2.85 8.58 3.36
CA MET A 502 3.70 9.74 3.69
C MET A 502 5.10 9.31 4.18
N GLY A 503 5.19 8.14 4.82
CA GLY A 503 6.46 7.55 5.28
C GLY A 503 7.31 6.96 4.15
N LYS A 504 6.68 6.53 3.06
CA LYS A 504 7.36 5.86 1.94
C LYS A 504 8.45 6.73 1.30
N MET A 505 8.22 8.05 1.17
CA MET A 505 9.18 8.97 0.54
C MET A 505 10.51 9.12 1.27
N ILE A 506 10.56 8.74 2.55
CA ILE A 506 11.78 8.80 3.38
C ILE A 506 12.33 7.40 3.70
N SER A 507 11.70 6.35 3.22
CA SER A 507 12.15 4.99 3.50
C SER A 507 13.53 4.74 2.92
N PRO A 508 14.48 4.19 3.73
CA PRO A 508 15.81 3.82 3.27
C PRO A 508 15.77 2.85 2.08
N GLN A 509 14.80 1.93 2.05
CA GLN A 509 14.63 0.98 0.96
C GLN A 509 14.30 1.68 -0.37
N ASN A 510 13.33 2.59 -0.36
CA ASN A 510 12.90 3.32 -1.55
C ASN A 510 13.95 4.32 -2.04
N ILE A 511 14.59 5.01 -1.10
CA ILE A 511 15.72 5.89 -1.41
C ILE A 511 16.86 5.11 -2.05
N SER A 512 17.25 3.95 -1.48
CA SER A 512 18.31 3.11 -2.04
C SER A 512 17.97 2.57 -3.43
N THR A 513 16.70 2.20 -3.67
CA THR A 513 16.23 1.77 -5.00
C THR A 513 16.37 2.89 -6.03
N GLY A 514 15.96 4.11 -5.68
CA GLY A 514 16.11 5.27 -6.55
C GLY A 514 17.57 5.66 -6.79
N VAL A 515 18.38 5.69 -5.72
CA VAL A 515 19.81 6.02 -5.80
C VAL A 515 20.59 5.02 -6.65
N ALA A 516 20.21 3.73 -6.62
CA ALA A 516 20.89 2.68 -7.41
C ALA A 516 20.87 2.93 -8.92
N THR A 517 19.88 3.66 -9.41
CA THR A 517 19.72 4.01 -10.84
C THR A 517 20.26 5.41 -11.19
N THR A 518 20.96 6.07 -10.26
CA THR A 518 21.42 7.45 -10.40
C THR A 518 22.90 7.60 -10.01
N GLU A 519 23.46 8.77 -10.23
CA GLU A 519 24.82 9.16 -9.81
C GLU A 519 24.92 9.40 -8.27
N LEU A 520 23.84 9.19 -7.52
CA LEU A 520 23.77 9.49 -6.09
C LEU A 520 24.14 8.30 -5.21
N LYS A 521 24.75 7.25 -5.74
CA LYS A 521 25.19 6.07 -4.95
C LYS A 521 26.07 6.52 -3.77
N GLY A 522 25.69 6.08 -2.56
CA GLY A 522 26.36 6.46 -1.31
C GLY A 522 25.95 7.83 -0.77
N LYS A 523 24.97 8.51 -1.38
CA LYS A 523 24.46 9.83 -0.95
C LYS A 523 23.00 9.78 -0.51
N GLU A 524 22.54 8.61 -0.04
CA GLU A 524 21.16 8.37 0.42
C GLU A 524 20.72 9.39 1.49
N GLY A 525 21.65 9.75 2.37
CA GLY A 525 21.39 10.73 3.44
C GLY A 525 21.00 12.13 2.94
N ILE A 526 21.48 12.55 1.76
CA ILE A 526 21.12 13.85 1.18
C ILE A 526 19.68 13.82 0.67
N VAL A 527 19.26 12.71 0.03
CA VAL A 527 17.88 12.51 -0.43
C VAL A 527 16.95 12.46 0.77
N PHE A 528 17.29 11.68 1.79
CA PHE A 528 16.54 11.60 3.05
C PHE A 528 16.33 12.97 3.68
N ALA A 529 17.41 13.74 3.88
CA ALA A 529 17.33 15.08 4.49
C ALA A 529 16.42 16.03 3.69
N LYS A 530 16.39 15.87 2.35
CA LYS A 530 15.56 16.70 1.48
C LYS A 530 14.08 16.31 1.53
N THR A 531 13.76 15.01 1.63
CA THR A 531 12.37 14.51 1.66
C THR A 531 11.76 14.54 3.06
N PHE A 532 12.56 14.43 4.13
CA PHE A 532 12.09 14.27 5.51
C PHE A 532 11.10 15.36 5.96
N LYS A 533 11.42 16.63 5.72
CA LYS A 533 10.53 17.74 6.10
C LYS A 533 9.18 17.69 5.39
N HIS A 534 9.16 17.26 4.12
CA HIS A 534 7.94 17.14 3.33
C HIS A 534 7.08 15.99 3.85
N SER A 535 7.70 14.86 4.14
CA SER A 535 7.07 13.69 4.75
C SER A 535 6.39 14.05 6.08
N LEU A 536 7.13 14.72 6.96
CA LEU A 536 6.63 15.13 8.27
C LEU A 536 5.44 16.12 8.16
N ILE A 537 5.56 17.14 7.30
CA ILE A 537 4.49 18.13 7.08
C ILE A 537 3.22 17.43 6.60
N LEU A 538 3.32 16.56 5.58
CA LEU A 538 2.15 15.86 5.03
C LEU A 538 1.52 14.91 6.05
N THR A 539 2.32 14.25 6.90
CA THR A 539 1.81 13.39 7.99
C THR A 539 1.07 14.20 9.04
N ILE A 540 1.59 15.37 9.43
CA ILE A 540 0.90 16.26 10.38
C ILE A 540 -0.45 16.72 9.79
N VAL A 541 -0.46 17.15 8.53
CA VAL A 541 -1.70 17.59 7.85
C VAL A 541 -2.71 16.44 7.78
N LEU A 542 -2.25 15.21 7.49
CA LEU A 542 -3.11 14.03 7.52
C LEU A 542 -3.64 13.76 8.93
N GLY A 543 -2.81 13.81 9.97
CA GLY A 543 -3.25 13.62 11.35
C GLY A 543 -4.34 14.63 11.75
N ILE A 544 -4.20 15.89 11.35
CA ILE A 544 -5.22 16.93 11.55
C ILE A 544 -6.52 16.58 10.79
N LEU A 545 -6.41 16.14 9.53
CA LEU A 545 -7.58 15.70 8.75
C LEU A 545 -8.30 14.54 9.44
N VAL A 546 -7.56 13.53 9.91
CA VAL A 546 -8.13 12.37 10.62
C VAL A 546 -8.82 12.78 11.91
N TRP A 547 -8.21 13.69 12.67
CA TRP A 547 -8.84 14.25 13.86
C TRP A 547 -10.14 15.00 13.54
N LEU A 548 -10.17 15.78 12.44
CA LEU A 548 -11.38 16.43 11.95
C LEU A 548 -12.43 15.41 11.49
N GLN A 549 -12.03 14.35 10.79
CA GLN A 549 -12.93 13.28 10.34
C GLN A 549 -13.57 12.55 11.52
N GLN A 550 -12.82 12.28 12.56
CA GLN A 550 -13.35 11.62 13.75
C GLN A 550 -14.35 12.51 14.53
N ASN A 551 -14.11 13.82 14.63
CA ASN A 551 -14.85 14.69 15.53
C ASN A 551 -15.92 15.55 14.83
N TYR A 552 -15.69 15.97 13.58
CA TYR A 552 -16.54 16.95 12.89
C TYR A 552 -17.03 16.49 11.51
N LEU A 553 -16.31 15.60 10.85
CA LEU A 553 -16.59 15.15 9.48
C LEU A 553 -16.95 13.65 9.45
N GLN A 554 -17.68 13.17 10.44
CA GLN A 554 -18.05 11.75 10.58
C GLN A 554 -18.84 11.23 9.37
N TRP A 555 -19.55 12.10 8.64
CA TRP A 555 -20.24 11.76 7.39
C TRP A 555 -19.27 11.27 6.29
N MET A 556 -17.98 11.58 6.41
CA MET A 556 -16.94 11.04 5.51
C MET A 556 -16.58 9.59 5.81
N ILE A 557 -16.94 9.05 6.96
CA ILE A 557 -16.61 7.67 7.35
C ILE A 557 -17.63 6.74 6.69
N PRO A 558 -17.21 5.72 5.91
CA PRO A 558 -18.13 4.76 5.32
C PRO A 558 -18.94 4.04 6.41
N PRO A 559 -20.19 3.71 6.15
CA PRO A 559 -20.97 2.87 7.08
C PRO A 559 -20.32 1.46 7.18
N HIS A 560 -20.49 0.85 8.36
CA HIS A 560 -20.05 -0.52 8.63
C HIS A 560 -20.98 -1.55 8.03
#